data_45e94a7f95eb95e8e1aa5ef5d60d54d2
#
_entry.id   45e94a7f95eb95e8e1aa5ef5d60d54d2
#
_cell.length_a   1.000
_cell.length_b   1.000
_cell.length_c   1.000
_cell.angle_alpha   90.00
_cell.angle_beta   90.00
_cell.angle_gamma   90.00
#
_symmetry.space_group_name_H-M   'P 1'
#
loop_
_entity.id
_entity.type
_entity.pdbx_description
1 polymer ?
#
loop_
_entity_poly.entity_id
_entity_poly.type
_entity_poly.pdbx_seq_one_letter_code
_entity_poly.pdbx_strand_id
1 'polypeptide(L)'
;MDWHFAATAFATALTIIDPIGMIPLTLTTTANIAPSRRGRIVDQAVLVAAVVMLAMGVIGPAVLGYLGITLPAFTIAGGILLFLIAIDMLFARPTGARSTGEEERAAQAGENPAVFPLAIPMISGPGTIATVMLLVNLSHAQPARLGMVFLAYASALGITWLCMRGAAKFMHRIGTTGTHVVTRVLGIILAALAVQFVINGLVQTPLLHR
;
A
#
# COMPACT_ATOMS: atom_id res chain seq x y z
N MET A 1 18.80 2.09 18.21
CA MET A 1 18.18 2.42 16.92
C MET A 1 17.33 1.22 16.53
N ASP A 2 16.01 1.40 16.38
CA ASP A 2 15.09 0.28 16.17
C ASP A 2 15.13 -0.21 14.71
N TRP A 3 16.26 -0.81 14.34
CA TRP A 3 16.48 -1.33 12.99
C TRP A 3 15.40 -2.31 12.55
N HIS A 4 14.94 -3.19 13.45
CA HIS A 4 13.86 -4.12 13.16
C HIS A 4 12.56 -3.40 12.81
N PHE A 5 12.20 -2.34 13.53
CA PHE A 5 11.02 -1.55 13.24
C PHE A 5 11.13 -0.85 11.87
N ALA A 6 12.27 -0.23 11.57
CA ALA A 6 12.50 0.42 10.28
C ALA A 6 12.43 -0.58 9.12
N ALA A 7 13.06 -1.74 9.26
CA ALA A 7 13.03 -2.79 8.25
C ALA A 7 11.61 -3.34 8.03
N THR A 8 10.86 -3.57 9.11
CA THR A 8 9.45 -4.02 9.03
C THR A 8 8.58 -2.95 8.36
N ALA A 9 8.72 -1.69 8.74
CA ALA A 9 7.96 -0.59 8.14
C ALA A 9 8.25 -0.47 6.65
N PHE A 10 9.52 -0.56 6.24
CA PHE A 10 9.90 -0.50 4.83
C PHE A 10 9.40 -1.72 4.05
N ALA A 11 9.62 -2.94 4.55
CA ALA A 11 9.16 -4.16 3.89
C ALA A 11 7.64 -4.16 3.73
N THR A 12 6.90 -3.75 4.76
CA THR A 12 5.44 -3.66 4.71
C THR A 12 4.99 -2.61 3.69
N ALA A 13 5.55 -1.39 3.73
CA ALA A 13 5.21 -0.34 2.78
C ALA A 13 5.50 -0.76 1.33
N LEU A 14 6.68 -1.33 1.08
CA LEU A 14 7.09 -1.77 -0.25
C LEU A 14 6.18 -2.88 -0.78
N THR A 15 5.84 -3.84 0.08
CA THR A 15 5.03 -5.01 -0.32
C THR A 15 3.57 -4.60 -0.57
N ILE A 16 2.97 -3.75 0.29
CA ILE A 16 1.57 -3.35 0.12
C ILE A 16 1.36 -2.44 -1.09
N ILE A 17 2.31 -1.54 -1.39
CA ILE A 17 2.24 -0.66 -2.56
C ILE A 17 2.50 -1.46 -3.84
N ASP A 18 3.34 -2.51 -3.77
CA ASP A 18 3.68 -3.41 -4.87
C ASP A 18 4.16 -2.66 -6.13
N PRO A 19 5.36 -2.04 -6.08
CA PRO A 19 5.88 -1.23 -7.20
C PRO A 19 5.93 -1.97 -8.54
N ILE A 20 6.14 -3.30 -8.48
CA ILE A 20 6.28 -4.14 -9.68
C ILE A 20 4.90 -4.47 -10.26
N GLY A 21 3.92 -4.74 -9.42
CA GLY A 21 2.51 -4.88 -9.83
C GLY A 21 1.92 -3.60 -10.42
N MET A 22 2.44 -2.44 -10.03
CA MET A 22 2.04 -1.15 -10.61
C MET A 22 2.51 -0.95 -12.07
N ILE A 23 3.51 -1.70 -12.55
CA ILE A 23 4.04 -1.57 -13.93
C ILE A 23 2.96 -1.87 -14.99
N PRO A 24 2.35 -3.08 -15.04
CA PRO A 24 1.34 -3.38 -16.05
C PRO A 24 0.11 -2.47 -15.91
N LEU A 25 -0.28 -2.14 -14.69
CA LEU A 25 -1.40 -1.25 -14.43
C LEU A 25 -1.17 0.15 -15.00
N THR A 26 0.03 0.72 -14.80
CA THR A 26 0.40 2.02 -15.38
C THR A 26 0.31 1.98 -16.91
N LEU A 27 0.79 0.90 -17.54
CA LEU A 27 0.74 0.78 -19.00
C LEU A 27 -0.68 0.69 -19.53
N THR A 28 -1.55 -0.10 -18.89
CA THR A 28 -2.96 -0.23 -19.31
C THR A 28 -3.72 1.08 -19.11
N THR A 29 -3.57 1.71 -17.96
CA THR A 29 -4.26 2.97 -17.62
C THR A 29 -3.82 4.13 -18.50
N THR A 30 -2.54 4.15 -18.93
CA THR A 30 -2.01 5.23 -19.79
C THR A 30 -1.94 4.86 -21.27
N ALA A 31 -2.54 3.73 -21.69
CA ALA A 31 -2.45 3.22 -23.07
C ALA A 31 -2.90 4.27 -24.11
N ASN A 32 -4.02 4.94 -23.84
CA ASN A 32 -4.62 5.94 -24.72
C ASN A 32 -4.05 7.36 -24.55
N ILE A 33 -2.98 7.50 -23.74
CA ILE A 33 -2.37 8.81 -23.44
C ILE A 33 -1.06 8.97 -24.19
N ALA A 34 -0.87 10.17 -24.75
CA ALA A 34 0.37 10.49 -25.45
C ALA A 34 1.60 10.24 -24.58
N PRO A 35 2.65 9.57 -25.10
CA PRO A 35 3.85 9.21 -24.33
C PRO A 35 4.48 10.38 -23.56
N SER A 36 4.44 11.59 -24.12
CA SER A 36 4.94 12.82 -23.52
C SER A 36 4.19 13.24 -22.25
N ARG A 37 2.92 12.81 -22.06
CA ARG A 37 2.08 13.15 -20.91
C ARG A 37 2.11 12.07 -19.82
N ARG A 38 2.47 10.83 -20.14
CA ARG A 38 2.47 9.70 -19.19
C ARG A 38 3.30 9.97 -17.96
N GLY A 39 4.49 10.56 -18.13
CA GLY A 39 5.35 10.90 -17.00
C GLY A 39 4.69 11.86 -16.01
N ARG A 40 3.97 12.89 -16.50
CA ARG A 40 3.26 13.84 -15.63
C ARG A 40 2.12 13.17 -14.87
N ILE A 41 1.43 12.19 -15.48
CA ILE A 41 0.38 11.42 -14.82
C ILE A 41 0.96 10.61 -13.66
N VAL A 42 2.09 9.95 -13.87
CA VAL A 42 2.80 9.20 -12.83
C VAL A 42 3.23 10.13 -11.69
N ASP A 43 3.79 11.30 -12.00
CA ASP A 43 4.19 12.29 -10.99
C ASP A 43 3.00 12.73 -10.13
N GLN A 44 1.88 13.05 -10.77
CA GLN A 44 0.65 13.44 -10.09
C GLN A 44 0.08 12.30 -9.24
N ALA A 45 0.06 11.08 -9.77
CA ALA A 45 -0.44 9.91 -9.03
C ALA A 45 0.35 9.67 -7.74
N VAL A 46 1.66 9.67 -7.82
CA VAL A 46 2.52 9.45 -6.65
C VAL A 46 2.41 10.61 -5.66
N LEU A 47 2.30 11.85 -6.14
CA LEU A 47 2.10 13.02 -5.28
C LEU A 47 0.77 12.95 -4.52
N VAL A 48 -0.33 12.64 -5.20
CA VAL A 48 -1.66 12.50 -4.58
C VAL A 48 -1.63 11.38 -3.54
N ALA A 49 -1.05 10.22 -3.89
CA ALA A 49 -0.90 9.11 -2.96
C ALA A 49 -0.07 9.49 -1.73
N ALA A 50 1.03 10.21 -1.91
CA ALA A 50 1.86 10.69 -0.80
C ALA A 50 1.07 11.62 0.15
N VAL A 51 0.29 12.55 -0.41
CA VAL A 51 -0.56 13.45 0.38
C VAL A 51 -1.61 12.68 1.16
N VAL A 52 -2.30 11.73 0.53
CA VAL A 52 -3.31 10.87 1.19
C VAL A 52 -2.68 10.07 2.33
N MET A 53 -1.53 9.42 2.10
CA MET A 53 -0.87 8.63 3.13
C MET A 53 -0.36 9.50 4.30
N LEU A 54 0.20 10.68 3.99
CA LEU A 54 0.63 11.61 5.03
C LEU A 54 -0.55 12.10 5.87
N ALA A 55 -1.64 12.50 5.22
CA ALA A 55 -2.86 12.94 5.90
C ALA A 55 -3.42 11.83 6.80
N MET A 56 -3.55 10.62 6.27
CA MET A 56 -4.07 9.48 7.02
C MET A 56 -3.12 9.01 8.13
N GLY A 57 -1.80 9.10 7.93
CA GLY A 57 -0.83 8.82 8.97
C GLY A 57 -0.91 9.82 10.15
N VAL A 58 -1.16 11.10 9.86
CA VAL A 58 -1.24 12.15 10.88
C VAL A 58 -2.61 12.18 11.57
N ILE A 59 -3.69 12.13 10.80
CA ILE A 59 -5.06 12.28 11.31
C ILE A 59 -5.62 10.94 11.83
N GLY A 60 -5.20 9.83 11.23
CA GLY A 60 -5.73 8.50 11.51
C GLY A 60 -5.74 8.11 12.99
N PRO A 61 -4.64 8.28 13.75
CA PRO A 61 -4.63 7.97 15.17
C PRO A 61 -5.65 8.75 15.98
N ALA A 62 -5.87 10.04 15.65
CA ALA A 62 -6.87 10.87 16.31
C ALA A 62 -8.29 10.39 16.01
N VAL A 63 -8.55 9.96 14.76
CA VAL A 63 -9.85 9.39 14.36
C VAL A 63 -10.13 8.10 15.13
N LEU A 64 -9.13 7.20 15.25
CA LEU A 64 -9.29 5.97 16.02
C LEU A 64 -9.61 6.25 17.48
N GLY A 65 -8.89 7.22 18.10
CA GLY A 65 -9.16 7.65 19.47
C GLY A 65 -10.57 8.21 19.66
N TYR A 66 -11.04 9.06 18.73
CA TYR A 66 -12.39 9.62 18.77
C TYR A 66 -13.49 8.54 18.65
N LEU A 67 -13.27 7.53 17.81
CA LEU A 67 -14.20 6.41 17.63
C LEU A 67 -14.11 5.35 18.74
N GLY A 68 -13.19 5.50 19.70
CA GLY A 68 -12.99 4.51 20.78
C GLY A 68 -12.39 3.20 20.28
N ILE A 69 -11.75 3.18 19.10
CA ILE A 69 -11.12 1.99 18.54
C ILE A 69 -9.76 1.80 19.20
N THR A 70 -9.58 0.65 19.85
CA THR A 70 -8.30 0.32 20.48
C THR A 70 -7.24 -0.06 19.45
N LEU A 71 -5.96 0.21 19.77
CA LEU A 71 -4.85 -0.15 18.89
C LEU A 71 -4.80 -1.67 18.60
N PRO A 72 -4.97 -2.58 19.58
CA PRO A 72 -5.03 -4.01 19.30
C PRO A 72 -6.14 -4.38 18.30
N ALA A 73 -7.34 -3.84 18.47
CA ALA A 73 -8.45 -4.11 17.55
C ALA A 73 -8.14 -3.63 16.13
N PHE A 74 -7.57 -2.43 16.00
CA PHE A 74 -7.16 -1.88 14.71
C PHE A 74 -6.02 -2.69 14.08
N THR A 75 -5.06 -3.17 14.89
CA THR A 75 -3.95 -4.02 14.43
C THR A 75 -4.46 -5.35 13.87
N ILE A 76 -5.44 -5.98 14.54
CA ILE A 76 -6.08 -7.21 14.05
C ILE A 76 -6.81 -6.96 12.74
N ALA A 77 -7.66 -5.92 12.70
CA ALA A 77 -8.42 -5.56 11.50
C ALA A 77 -7.50 -5.26 10.30
N GLY A 78 -6.44 -4.48 10.53
CA GLY A 78 -5.41 -4.19 9.54
C GLY A 78 -4.70 -5.45 9.04
N GLY A 79 -4.34 -6.37 9.94
CA GLY A 79 -3.76 -7.66 9.59
C GLY A 79 -4.69 -8.51 8.71
N ILE A 80 -5.98 -8.57 9.04
CA ILE A 80 -6.98 -9.30 8.23
C ILE A 80 -7.08 -8.67 6.83
N LEU A 81 -7.14 -7.34 6.74
CA LEU A 81 -7.21 -6.64 5.46
C LEU A 81 -5.96 -6.90 4.60
N LEU A 82 -4.77 -6.84 5.20
CA LEU A 82 -3.51 -7.18 4.53
C LEU A 82 -3.48 -8.62 4.03
N PHE A 83 -4.06 -9.56 4.81
CA PHE A 83 -4.16 -10.96 4.41
C PHE A 83 -5.04 -11.15 3.18
N LEU A 84 -6.18 -10.45 3.10
CA LEU A 84 -7.04 -10.47 1.91
C LEU A 84 -6.30 -9.96 0.67
N ILE A 85 -5.55 -8.86 0.82
CA ILE A 85 -4.72 -8.32 -0.28
C ILE A 85 -3.62 -9.31 -0.69
N ALA A 86 -3.00 -9.99 0.28
CA ALA A 86 -2.00 -11.01 -0.01
C ALA A 86 -2.60 -12.19 -0.81
N ILE A 87 -3.83 -12.58 -0.52
CA ILE A 87 -4.58 -13.58 -1.30
C ILE A 87 -4.77 -13.10 -2.75
N ASP A 88 -5.16 -11.86 -2.96
CA ASP A 88 -5.29 -11.27 -4.30
C ASP A 88 -3.98 -11.36 -5.10
N MET A 89 -2.86 -11.03 -4.44
CA MET A 89 -1.53 -11.09 -5.05
C MET A 89 -1.11 -12.53 -5.40
N LEU A 90 -1.45 -13.50 -4.55
CA LEU A 90 -1.09 -14.92 -4.73
C LEU A 90 -1.89 -15.59 -5.85
N PHE A 91 -3.19 -15.37 -5.88
CA PHE A 91 -4.09 -16.09 -6.76
C PHE A 91 -4.49 -15.31 -8.01
N ALA A 92 -4.07 -14.05 -8.13
CA ALA A 92 -4.47 -13.13 -9.19
C ALA A 92 -6.01 -13.03 -9.31
N ARG A 93 -6.72 -13.08 -8.18
CA ARG A 93 -8.18 -12.98 -8.10
C ARG A 93 -8.53 -11.75 -7.27
N PRO A 94 -9.15 -10.72 -7.86
CA PRO A 94 -9.56 -9.56 -7.09
C PRO A 94 -10.65 -9.94 -6.08
N THR A 95 -10.36 -9.82 -4.78
CA THR A 95 -11.35 -9.99 -3.71
C THR A 95 -12.13 -8.70 -3.44
N GLY A 96 -11.76 -7.59 -4.12
CA GLY A 96 -12.28 -6.25 -3.85
C GLY A 96 -11.58 -5.53 -2.70
N ALA A 97 -10.60 -6.16 -2.05
CA ALA A 97 -9.85 -5.53 -0.96
C ALA A 97 -8.90 -4.41 -1.45
N ARG A 98 -8.49 -4.45 -2.71
CA ARG A 98 -7.62 -3.46 -3.36
C ARG A 98 -8.40 -2.40 -4.15
N SER A 99 -9.43 -2.84 -4.87
CA SER A 99 -10.35 -1.96 -5.62
C SER A 99 -11.67 -2.68 -5.89
N THR A 100 -12.75 -1.94 -5.91
CA THR A 100 -14.05 -2.50 -6.32
C THR A 100 -14.20 -2.42 -7.84
N GLY A 101 -14.99 -3.34 -8.42
CA GLY A 101 -15.26 -3.31 -9.87
C GLY A 101 -15.99 -2.04 -10.33
N GLU A 102 -16.64 -1.30 -9.41
CA GLU A 102 -17.24 0.01 -9.66
C GLU A 102 -16.19 1.11 -9.76
N GLU A 103 -15.17 1.09 -8.88
CA GLU A 103 -14.03 2.00 -8.93
C GLU A 103 -13.22 1.81 -10.22
N GLU A 104 -13.06 0.58 -10.69
CA GLU A 104 -12.41 0.28 -11.97
C GLU A 104 -13.22 0.80 -13.18
N ARG A 105 -14.55 0.75 -13.11
CA ARG A 105 -15.45 1.30 -14.14
C ARG A 105 -15.48 2.82 -14.11
N ALA A 106 -15.51 3.45 -12.96
CA ALA A 106 -15.43 4.91 -12.79
C ALA A 106 -14.11 5.47 -13.35
N ALA A 107 -13.01 4.72 -13.19
CA ALA A 107 -11.72 5.05 -13.79
C ALA A 107 -11.75 5.08 -15.34
N GLN A 108 -12.64 4.30 -15.96
CA GLN A 108 -12.81 4.29 -17.42
C GLN A 108 -13.71 5.45 -17.92
N ALA A 109 -14.47 6.10 -17.05
CA ALA A 109 -15.47 7.11 -17.39
C ALA A 109 -14.92 8.55 -17.59
N GLY A 110 -13.59 8.75 -17.64
CA GLY A 110 -12.99 10.02 -18.09
C GLY A 110 -12.44 10.93 -16.99
N GLU A 111 -12.28 10.46 -15.76
CA GLU A 111 -11.57 11.18 -14.72
C GLU A 111 -10.04 11.20 -14.97
N ASN A 112 -9.33 12.11 -14.29
CA ASN A 112 -7.87 12.22 -14.42
C ASN A 112 -7.21 10.89 -13.99
N PRO A 113 -6.59 10.11 -14.88
CA PRO A 113 -6.04 8.79 -14.58
C PRO A 113 -4.91 8.82 -13.54
N ALA A 114 -4.37 9.98 -13.22
CA ALA A 114 -3.41 10.16 -12.14
C ALA A 114 -4.09 10.01 -10.77
N VAL A 115 -5.30 10.56 -10.61
CA VAL A 115 -6.06 10.46 -9.35
C VAL A 115 -6.76 9.12 -9.29
N PHE A 116 -7.56 8.81 -10.30
CA PHE A 116 -8.28 7.55 -10.47
C PHE A 116 -7.83 6.85 -11.76
N PRO A 117 -7.38 5.58 -11.72
CA PRO A 117 -7.26 4.71 -10.54
C PRO A 117 -5.87 4.71 -9.88
N LEU A 118 -4.86 5.41 -10.44
CA LEU A 118 -3.46 5.20 -10.06
C LEU A 118 -3.18 5.61 -8.60
N ALA A 119 -3.53 6.83 -8.19
CA ALA A 119 -3.32 7.24 -6.81
C ALA A 119 -4.29 6.52 -5.87
N ILE A 120 -5.59 6.59 -6.18
CA ILE A 120 -6.68 5.99 -5.43
C ILE A 120 -7.47 5.11 -6.40
N PRO A 121 -7.69 3.82 -6.14
CA PRO A 121 -7.32 3.10 -4.91
C PRO A 121 -5.96 2.39 -4.96
N MET A 122 -5.21 2.44 -6.07
CA MET A 122 -4.12 1.49 -6.30
C MET A 122 -2.88 1.72 -5.42
N ILE A 123 -2.34 2.94 -5.34
CA ILE A 123 -1.18 3.24 -4.49
C ILE A 123 -1.63 3.47 -3.05
N SER A 124 -2.63 4.33 -2.83
CA SER A 124 -3.19 4.67 -1.53
C SER A 124 -4.56 4.05 -1.31
N GLY A 125 -4.66 2.74 -1.50
CA GLY A 125 -5.88 1.98 -1.25
C GLY A 125 -6.14 1.76 0.24
N PRO A 126 -7.31 1.15 0.58
CA PRO A 126 -7.70 0.90 1.96
C PRO A 126 -6.63 0.16 2.77
N GLY A 127 -5.96 -0.82 2.17
CA GLY A 127 -4.88 -1.56 2.82
C GLY A 127 -3.66 -0.71 3.13
N THR A 128 -3.24 0.15 2.19
CA THR A 128 -2.10 1.05 2.39
C THR A 128 -2.42 2.09 3.47
N ILE A 129 -3.65 2.64 3.47
CA ILE A 129 -4.14 3.57 4.50
C ILE A 129 -4.16 2.88 5.87
N ALA A 130 -4.76 1.71 5.98
CA ALA A 130 -4.79 0.96 7.24
C ALA A 130 -3.36 0.68 7.75
N THR A 131 -2.45 0.34 6.86
CA THR A 131 -1.07 -0.01 7.23
C THR A 131 -0.26 1.20 7.70
N VAL A 132 -0.38 2.37 7.04
CA VAL A 132 0.31 3.58 7.50
C VAL A 132 -0.22 4.01 8.87
N MET A 133 -1.53 3.97 9.08
CA MET A 133 -2.15 4.27 10.38
C MET A 133 -1.66 3.29 11.46
N LEU A 134 -1.60 2.00 11.14
CA LEU A 134 -1.09 0.96 12.03
C LEU A 134 0.37 1.22 12.44
N LEU A 135 1.25 1.44 11.48
CA LEU A 135 2.68 1.67 11.75
C LEU A 135 2.92 2.97 12.54
N VAL A 136 2.14 4.02 12.25
CA VAL A 136 2.17 5.26 13.04
C VAL A 136 1.72 5.01 14.47
N ASN A 137 0.68 4.23 14.70
CA ASN A 137 0.25 3.87 16.06
C ASN A 137 1.31 3.01 16.77
N LEU A 138 1.90 2.03 16.09
CA LEU A 138 2.98 1.19 16.64
C LEU A 138 4.27 1.97 16.94
N SER A 139 4.42 3.16 16.40
CA SER A 139 5.54 4.05 16.75
C SER A 139 5.44 4.62 18.17
N HIS A 140 4.27 4.46 18.84
CA HIS A 140 3.99 5.00 20.17
C HIS A 140 4.33 6.50 20.32
N ALA A 141 4.09 7.30 19.28
CA ALA A 141 4.41 8.71 19.18
C ALA A 141 5.91 9.06 19.38
N GLN A 142 6.81 8.08 19.29
CA GLN A 142 8.25 8.34 19.35
C GLN A 142 8.71 9.01 18.04
N PRO A 143 9.27 10.24 18.08
CA PRO A 143 9.60 10.99 16.87
C PRO A 143 10.53 10.24 15.91
N ALA A 144 11.50 9.49 16.47
CA ALA A 144 12.42 8.68 15.67
C ALA A 144 11.70 7.58 14.88
N ARG A 145 10.75 6.86 15.51
CA ARG A 145 9.96 5.81 14.85
C ARG A 145 8.98 6.38 13.84
N LEU A 146 8.34 7.52 14.17
CA LEU A 146 7.50 8.24 13.22
C LEU A 146 8.28 8.62 11.96
N GLY A 147 9.48 9.19 12.14
CA GLY A 147 10.38 9.49 11.04
C GLY A 147 10.73 8.26 10.20
N MET A 148 10.96 7.10 10.83
CA MET A 148 11.23 5.83 10.12
C MET A 148 10.02 5.38 9.30
N VAL A 149 8.78 5.51 9.80
CA VAL A 149 7.56 5.16 9.06
C VAL A 149 7.43 6.04 7.81
N PHE A 150 7.49 7.36 7.96
CA PHE A 150 7.35 8.26 6.82
C PHE A 150 8.49 8.12 5.81
N LEU A 151 9.72 7.88 6.27
CA LEU A 151 10.86 7.60 5.39
C LEU A 151 10.68 6.28 4.63
N ALA A 152 10.15 5.24 5.29
CA ALA A 152 9.84 3.96 4.66
C ALA A 152 8.80 4.12 3.53
N TYR A 153 7.71 4.83 3.79
CA TYR A 153 6.69 5.12 2.77
C TYR A 153 7.22 6.02 1.65
N ALA A 154 7.99 7.06 1.97
CA ALA A 154 8.62 7.91 0.96
C ALA A 154 9.57 7.13 0.06
N SER A 155 10.36 6.21 0.64
CA SER A 155 11.27 5.33 -0.11
C SER A 155 10.48 4.35 -1.00
N ALA A 156 9.43 3.72 -0.48
CA ALA A 156 8.57 2.82 -1.24
C ALA A 156 7.86 3.55 -2.38
N LEU A 157 7.34 4.76 -2.14
CA LEU A 157 6.75 5.63 -3.18
C LEU A 157 7.78 6.04 -4.24
N GLY A 158 9.02 6.36 -3.83
CA GLY A 158 10.12 6.67 -4.76
C GLY A 158 10.44 5.49 -5.67
N ILE A 159 10.50 4.28 -5.12
CA ILE A 159 10.70 3.05 -5.91
C ILE A 159 9.50 2.84 -6.85
N THR A 160 8.28 3.01 -6.36
CA THR A 160 7.06 2.90 -7.17
C THR A 160 7.05 3.91 -8.31
N TRP A 161 7.41 5.15 -8.04
CA TRP A 161 7.55 6.19 -9.05
C TRP A 161 8.56 5.81 -10.14
N LEU A 162 9.74 5.29 -9.76
CA LEU A 162 10.74 4.80 -10.71
C LEU A 162 10.22 3.65 -11.57
N CYS A 163 9.54 2.68 -10.96
CA CYS A 163 8.93 1.55 -11.66
C CYS A 163 7.85 2.00 -12.65
N MET A 164 6.95 2.88 -12.22
CA MET A 164 5.87 3.41 -13.06
C MET A 164 6.41 4.29 -14.20
N ARG A 165 7.37 5.16 -13.92
CA ARG A 165 8.02 5.99 -14.95
C ARG A 165 8.79 5.16 -15.98
N GLY A 166 9.43 4.09 -15.53
CA GLY A 166 10.14 3.13 -16.35
C GLY A 166 9.28 2.00 -16.90
N ALA A 167 7.96 2.02 -16.72
CA ALA A 167 7.06 0.89 -16.93
C ALA A 167 7.26 0.19 -18.29
N ALA A 168 7.32 0.94 -19.40
CA ALA A 168 7.54 0.37 -20.73
C ALA A 168 8.87 -0.38 -20.85
N LYS A 169 9.95 0.19 -20.27
CA LYS A 169 11.28 -0.40 -20.29
C LYS A 169 11.40 -1.63 -19.38
N PHE A 170 10.76 -1.55 -18.20
CA PHE A 170 10.70 -2.68 -17.26
C PHE A 170 9.91 -3.85 -17.83
N MET A 171 8.73 -3.58 -18.42
CA MET A 171 7.90 -4.61 -19.02
C MET A 171 8.61 -5.31 -20.18
N HIS A 172 9.37 -4.59 -20.99
CA HIS A 172 10.16 -5.19 -22.07
C HIS A 172 11.25 -6.14 -21.55
N ARG A 173 11.80 -5.89 -20.34
CA ARG A 173 12.87 -6.74 -19.77
C ARG A 173 12.34 -7.90 -18.94
N ILE A 174 11.33 -7.69 -18.12
CA ILE A 174 10.84 -8.66 -17.14
C ILE A 174 9.67 -9.48 -17.70
N GLY A 175 8.87 -8.88 -18.58
CA GLY A 175 7.68 -9.48 -19.15
C GLY A 175 6.55 -9.64 -18.13
N THR A 176 5.39 -10.05 -18.60
CA THR A 176 4.20 -10.30 -17.75
C THR A 176 4.41 -11.44 -16.77
N THR A 177 5.07 -12.51 -17.22
CA THR A 177 5.34 -13.69 -16.37
C THR A 177 6.25 -13.32 -15.21
N GLY A 178 7.33 -12.57 -15.45
CA GLY A 178 8.25 -12.14 -14.41
C GLY A 178 7.56 -11.23 -13.38
N THR A 179 6.72 -10.30 -13.84
CA THR A 179 5.92 -9.45 -12.96
C THR A 179 5.00 -10.28 -12.06
N HIS A 180 4.28 -11.26 -12.62
CA HIS A 180 3.41 -12.14 -11.84
C HIS A 180 4.18 -12.97 -10.79
N VAL A 181 5.37 -13.49 -11.15
CA VAL A 181 6.20 -14.24 -10.19
C VAL A 181 6.59 -13.36 -9.01
N VAL A 182 7.08 -12.15 -9.28
CA VAL A 182 7.51 -11.23 -8.20
C VAL A 182 6.32 -10.82 -7.34
N THR A 183 5.20 -10.44 -7.93
CA THR A 183 3.98 -10.08 -7.17
C THR A 183 3.52 -11.24 -6.27
N ARG A 184 3.57 -12.49 -6.74
CA ARG A 184 3.24 -13.66 -5.91
C ARG A 184 4.20 -13.85 -4.75
N VAL A 185 5.51 -13.69 -4.97
CA VAL A 185 6.51 -13.78 -3.88
C VAL A 185 6.27 -12.69 -2.83
N LEU A 186 6.01 -11.45 -3.27
CA LEU A 186 5.65 -10.35 -2.38
C LEU A 186 4.33 -10.65 -1.63
N GLY A 187 3.36 -11.30 -2.29
CA GLY A 187 2.12 -11.76 -1.66
C GLY A 187 2.35 -12.74 -0.51
N ILE A 188 3.31 -13.68 -0.65
CA ILE A 188 3.68 -14.60 0.44
C ILE A 188 4.24 -13.82 1.63
N ILE A 189 5.13 -12.87 1.38
CA ILE A 189 5.73 -12.02 2.43
C ILE A 189 4.63 -11.20 3.12
N LEU A 190 3.72 -10.62 2.34
CA LEU A 190 2.60 -9.84 2.87
C LEU A 190 1.66 -10.70 3.72
N ALA A 191 1.37 -11.94 3.30
CA ALA A 191 0.57 -12.88 4.08
C ALA A 191 1.21 -13.18 5.44
N ALA A 192 2.52 -13.42 5.48
CA ALA A 192 3.25 -13.66 6.72
C ALA A 192 3.22 -12.43 7.65
N LEU A 193 3.45 -11.22 7.11
CA LEU A 193 3.34 -9.97 7.86
C LEU A 193 1.92 -9.74 8.39
N ALA A 194 0.91 -10.02 7.58
CA ALA A 194 -0.49 -9.91 7.95
C ALA A 194 -0.85 -10.80 9.15
N VAL A 195 -0.43 -12.06 9.12
CA VAL A 195 -0.60 -13.00 10.24
C VAL A 195 0.15 -12.50 11.48
N GLN A 196 1.37 -11.98 11.32
CA GLN A 196 2.13 -11.44 12.44
C GLN A 196 1.42 -10.25 13.09
N PHE A 197 0.78 -9.37 12.31
CA PHE A 197 -0.01 -8.26 12.86
C PHE A 197 -1.22 -8.77 13.65
N VAL A 198 -1.92 -9.80 13.16
CA VAL A 198 -3.03 -10.41 13.91
C VAL A 198 -2.53 -10.99 15.25
N ILE A 199 -1.43 -11.73 15.23
CA ILE A 199 -0.82 -12.29 16.45
C ILE A 199 -0.44 -11.18 17.43
N ASN A 200 0.24 -10.15 16.96
CA ASN A 200 0.66 -9.01 17.79
C ASN A 200 -0.57 -8.28 18.40
N GLY A 201 -1.63 -8.11 17.62
CA GLY A 201 -2.87 -7.50 18.11
C GLY A 201 -3.55 -8.38 19.19
N LEU A 202 -3.60 -9.70 18.99
CA LEU A 202 -4.16 -10.62 19.97
C LEU A 202 -3.37 -10.61 21.29
N VAL A 203 -2.05 -10.66 21.22
CA VAL A 203 -1.18 -10.64 22.42
C VAL A 203 -1.33 -9.35 23.21
N GLN A 204 -1.62 -8.23 22.55
CA GLN A 204 -1.83 -6.92 23.20
C GLN A 204 -3.26 -6.75 23.77
N THR A 205 -4.17 -7.68 23.51
CA THR A 205 -5.53 -7.60 24.07
C THR A 205 -5.54 -8.01 25.54
N PRO A 206 -6.29 -7.31 26.42
CA PRO A 206 -6.41 -7.70 27.84
C PRO A 206 -7.02 -9.10 28.06
N LEU A 207 -7.61 -9.69 27.03
CA LEU A 207 -8.28 -10.98 27.10
C LEU A 207 -7.32 -12.16 27.34
N LEU A 208 -6.05 -12.03 26.98
CA LEU A 208 -5.03 -13.09 27.14
C LEU A 208 -4.18 -12.94 28.41
N HIS A 209 -4.41 -11.88 29.20
CA HIS A 209 -3.71 -11.63 30.46
C HIS A 209 -4.59 -11.89 31.71
N ARG A 210 -5.63 -12.74 31.60
CA ARG A 210 -6.40 -13.26 32.73
C ARG A 210 -5.91 -14.60 33.17
#